data_89f066b9f423c88c7c36ad9c9c47b3b9
#
_entry.id   89f066b9f423c88c7c36ad9c9c47b3b9
#
_cell.length_a   1.000
_cell.length_b   1.000
_cell.length_c   1.000
_cell.angle_alpha   90.00
_cell.angle_beta   90.00
_cell.angle_gamma   90.00
#
_symmetry.space_group_name_H-M   'P 1'
#
loop_
_entity.id
_entity.type
_entity.pdbx_description
1 polymer ?
#
loop_
_entity_poly.entity_id
_entity_poly.type
_entity_poly.pdbx_seq_one_letter_code
_entity_poly.pdbx_strand_id
1 'polypeptide(L)'
;MTDQIVAFDVETTGLNPQTNHIIQLSLAKFDSKTFEVVATKSWYIKPELDFTVEESAQKVHGLSKEFILENGVFLRDIYSEIVEFLGDCDVLTYNGNNFDVGFLYNDLKELGLEIDFDRTFYDAYVIEAKRYSRTLSSVYKKYTGKDLESAHDALADTLATIEVFKHQIAESDEVDAEEFKIISPESFIIRMDDGRVVFANGKYSRKKVSDVCKMDPGYIKWVFSNCSEITKKTIMAEYYKDNPKK
;
A
#
# COMPACT_ATOMS: atom_id res chain seq x y z
N MET A 1 -9.14 14.92 -3.16
CA MET A 1 -9.09 13.88 -4.21
C MET A 1 -8.74 14.58 -5.50
N THR A 2 -7.71 14.13 -6.20
CA THR A 2 -7.32 14.67 -7.52
C THR A 2 -8.37 14.30 -8.58
N ASP A 3 -8.40 15.01 -9.73
CA ASP A 3 -9.35 14.71 -10.81
C ASP A 3 -9.12 13.32 -11.42
N GLN A 4 -7.89 12.80 -11.32
CA GLN A 4 -7.53 11.45 -11.70
C GLN A 4 -6.83 10.75 -10.53
N ILE A 5 -7.03 9.44 -10.41
CA ILE A 5 -6.40 8.57 -9.42
C ILE A 5 -5.70 7.44 -10.16
N VAL A 6 -4.56 6.99 -9.63
CA VAL A 6 -3.88 5.79 -10.12
C VAL A 6 -4.06 4.65 -9.13
N ALA A 7 -4.78 3.62 -9.52
CA ALA A 7 -4.78 2.36 -8.80
C ALA A 7 -3.55 1.55 -9.18
N PHE A 8 -2.93 0.84 -8.22
CA PHE A 8 -1.86 -0.10 -8.52
C PHE A 8 -1.90 -1.34 -7.62
N ASP A 9 -1.30 -2.40 -8.15
CA ASP A 9 -1.15 -3.69 -7.50
C ASP A 9 0.16 -4.34 -7.94
N VAL A 10 0.75 -5.19 -7.08
CA VAL A 10 2.01 -5.89 -7.37
C VAL A 10 1.90 -7.38 -7.10
N GLU A 11 2.60 -8.18 -7.93
CA GLU A 11 2.96 -9.55 -7.59
C GLU A 11 4.44 -9.62 -7.21
N THR A 12 4.78 -10.47 -6.26
CA THR A 12 6.09 -10.48 -5.61
C THR A 12 6.69 -11.88 -5.50
N THR A 13 7.99 -11.95 -5.28
CA THR A 13 8.70 -13.24 -5.07
C THR A 13 8.35 -13.92 -3.74
N GLY A 14 7.68 -13.21 -2.82
CA GLY A 14 7.28 -13.70 -1.49
C GLY A 14 6.70 -12.55 -0.65
N LEU A 15 6.50 -12.75 0.64
CA LEU A 15 5.72 -11.83 1.48
C LEU A 15 6.54 -10.77 2.23
N ASN A 16 7.86 -10.88 2.27
CA ASN A 16 8.70 -9.97 3.05
C ASN A 16 9.36 -8.93 2.14
N PRO A 17 8.97 -7.64 2.16
CA PRO A 17 9.51 -6.62 1.28
C PRO A 17 10.99 -6.28 1.52
N GLN A 18 11.63 -6.84 2.56
CA GLN A 18 13.06 -6.67 2.83
C GLN A 18 13.93 -7.75 2.19
N THR A 19 13.34 -8.83 1.70
CA THR A 19 14.06 -9.98 1.13
C THR A 19 13.45 -10.47 -0.17
N ASN A 20 12.26 -10.01 -0.49
CA ASN A 20 11.53 -10.35 -1.71
C ASN A 20 11.36 -9.10 -2.58
N HIS A 21 11.10 -9.29 -3.86
CA HIS A 21 11.05 -8.24 -4.86
C HIS A 21 9.76 -8.30 -5.67
N ILE A 22 9.39 -7.18 -6.27
CA ILE A 22 8.30 -7.11 -7.25
C ILE A 22 8.69 -7.87 -8.50
N ILE A 23 7.76 -8.69 -9.02
CA ILE A 23 7.88 -9.40 -10.29
C ILE A 23 6.76 -9.06 -11.29
N GLN A 24 5.71 -8.39 -10.85
CA GLN A 24 4.73 -7.73 -11.71
C GLN A 24 4.27 -6.44 -11.05
N LEU A 25 4.13 -5.37 -11.84
CA LEU A 25 3.54 -4.09 -11.42
C LEU A 25 2.49 -3.70 -12.44
N SER A 26 1.29 -3.41 -11.97
CA SER A 26 0.20 -2.93 -12.81
C SER A 26 -0.34 -1.61 -12.28
N LEU A 27 -0.56 -0.66 -13.18
CA LEU A 27 -1.11 0.66 -12.92
C LEU A 27 -2.36 0.87 -13.78
N ALA A 28 -3.40 1.45 -13.19
CA ALA A 28 -4.60 1.88 -13.91
C ALA A 28 -4.98 3.30 -13.48
N LYS A 29 -4.97 4.24 -14.41
CA LYS A 29 -5.41 5.62 -14.18
C LYS A 29 -6.88 5.75 -14.53
N PHE A 30 -7.66 6.37 -13.66
CA PHE A 30 -9.10 6.56 -13.84
C PHE A 30 -9.55 7.96 -13.42
N ASP A 31 -10.64 8.44 -14.00
CA ASP A 31 -11.30 9.68 -13.60
C ASP A 31 -12.02 9.49 -12.26
N SER A 32 -11.76 10.36 -11.29
CA SER A 32 -12.26 10.22 -9.92
C SER A 32 -13.77 10.46 -9.76
N LYS A 33 -14.43 11.02 -10.78
CA LYS A 33 -15.88 11.33 -10.77
C LYS A 33 -16.68 10.29 -11.54
N THR A 34 -16.17 9.89 -12.72
CA THR A 34 -16.88 8.92 -13.59
C THR A 34 -16.43 7.48 -13.34
N PHE A 35 -15.26 7.28 -12.72
CA PHE A 35 -14.58 5.99 -12.53
C PHE A 35 -14.24 5.28 -13.86
N GLU A 36 -14.23 6.03 -14.97
CA GLU A 36 -13.77 5.51 -16.26
C GLU A 36 -12.25 5.37 -16.28
N VAL A 37 -11.75 4.20 -16.63
CA VAL A 37 -10.32 3.95 -16.78
C VAL A 37 -9.85 4.64 -18.06
N VAL A 38 -8.90 5.55 -17.92
CA VAL A 38 -8.35 6.34 -19.03
C VAL A 38 -7.03 5.79 -19.59
N ALA A 39 -6.27 5.07 -18.79
CA ALA A 39 -5.01 4.46 -19.19
C ALA A 39 -4.64 3.29 -18.28
N THR A 40 -3.92 2.31 -18.81
CA THR A 40 -3.32 1.21 -18.04
C THR A 40 -1.89 0.97 -18.47
N LYS A 41 -1.08 0.48 -17.53
CA LYS A 41 0.28 -0.02 -17.75
C LYS A 41 0.46 -1.29 -16.93
N SER A 42 1.17 -2.26 -17.47
CA SER A 42 1.55 -3.46 -16.73
C SER A 42 2.89 -3.97 -17.25
N TRP A 43 3.76 -4.37 -16.32
CA TRP A 43 5.07 -4.89 -16.63
C TRP A 43 5.38 -6.12 -15.77
N TYR A 44 5.99 -7.13 -16.35
CA TYR A 44 6.76 -8.10 -15.59
C TYR A 44 8.10 -7.49 -15.21
N ILE A 45 8.49 -7.60 -13.95
CA ILE A 45 9.70 -6.97 -13.40
C ILE A 45 10.73 -8.06 -13.12
N LYS A 46 11.90 -7.89 -13.70
CA LYS A 46 13.06 -8.73 -13.39
C LYS A 46 13.87 -8.05 -12.28
N PRO A 47 13.96 -8.64 -11.08
CA PRO A 47 14.82 -8.13 -10.03
C PRO A 47 16.28 -8.00 -10.48
N GLU A 48 16.98 -6.97 -9.99
CA GLU A 48 18.38 -6.69 -10.36
C GLU A 48 19.36 -7.72 -9.82
N LEU A 49 19.02 -8.32 -8.68
CA LEU A 49 19.82 -9.35 -8.02
C LEU A 49 19.29 -10.75 -8.34
N ASP A 50 20.09 -11.78 -8.05
CA ASP A 50 19.58 -13.14 -8.13
C ASP A 50 18.43 -13.34 -7.12
N PHE A 51 17.36 -13.93 -7.57
CA PHE A 51 16.13 -14.09 -6.80
C PHE A 51 15.57 -15.49 -6.91
N THR A 52 14.72 -15.85 -5.98
CA THR A 52 13.90 -17.06 -6.06
C THR A 52 12.43 -16.66 -5.84
N VAL A 53 11.52 -17.27 -6.57
CA VAL A 53 10.10 -17.13 -6.32
C VAL A 53 9.70 -18.19 -5.30
N GLU A 54 9.17 -17.78 -4.15
CA GLU A 54 8.69 -18.70 -3.14
C GLU A 54 7.53 -19.56 -3.69
N GLU A 55 7.54 -20.84 -3.37
CA GLU A 55 6.50 -21.78 -3.88
C GLU A 55 5.08 -21.32 -3.50
N SER A 56 4.94 -20.73 -2.31
CA SER A 56 3.68 -20.15 -1.83
C SER A 56 3.21 -18.99 -2.71
N ALA A 57 4.09 -18.09 -3.10
CA ALA A 57 3.81 -16.96 -3.96
C ALA A 57 3.50 -17.43 -5.39
N GLN A 58 4.33 -18.32 -5.95
CA GLN A 58 4.10 -18.87 -7.29
C GLN A 58 2.76 -19.61 -7.41
N LYS A 59 2.31 -20.29 -6.36
CA LYS A 59 0.99 -20.91 -6.35
C LYS A 59 -0.18 -19.92 -6.42
N VAL A 60 0.04 -18.68 -5.98
CA VAL A 60 -0.97 -17.62 -5.98
C VAL A 60 -1.05 -16.97 -7.37
N HIS A 61 0.06 -16.41 -7.87
CA HIS A 61 0.08 -15.61 -9.12
C HIS A 61 0.52 -16.40 -10.37
N GLY A 62 1.08 -17.62 -10.21
CA GLY A 62 1.47 -18.48 -11.33
C GLY A 62 2.78 -18.13 -12.03
N LEU A 63 3.46 -17.04 -11.65
CA LEU A 63 4.69 -16.57 -12.31
C LEU A 63 5.90 -17.36 -11.81
N SER A 64 6.65 -17.99 -12.72
CA SER A 64 7.90 -18.68 -12.38
C SER A 64 9.11 -17.76 -12.56
N LYS A 65 10.24 -18.13 -11.92
CA LYS A 65 11.51 -17.43 -12.12
C LYS A 65 11.91 -17.41 -13.60
N GLU A 66 11.77 -18.54 -14.29
CA GLU A 66 12.12 -18.68 -15.72
C GLU A 66 11.30 -17.73 -16.58
N PHE A 67 9.98 -17.66 -16.33
CA PHE A 67 9.10 -16.74 -17.03
C PHE A 67 9.53 -15.28 -16.84
N ILE A 68 9.84 -14.89 -15.60
CA ILE A 68 10.30 -13.52 -15.28
C ILE A 68 11.65 -13.20 -15.90
N LEU A 69 12.59 -14.16 -15.92
CA LEU A 69 13.88 -13.97 -16.58
C LEU A 69 13.77 -13.75 -18.10
N GLU A 70 12.77 -14.37 -18.74
CA GLU A 70 12.53 -14.29 -20.18
C GLU A 70 11.73 -13.04 -20.56
N ASN A 71 10.71 -12.67 -19.76
CA ASN A 71 9.71 -11.66 -20.13
C ASN A 71 9.81 -10.36 -19.34
N GLY A 72 10.57 -10.35 -18.24
CA GLY A 72 10.66 -9.21 -17.33
C GLY A 72 11.61 -8.12 -17.84
N VAL A 73 11.27 -6.87 -17.56
CA VAL A 73 12.13 -5.69 -17.70
C VAL A 73 12.72 -5.30 -16.35
N PHE A 74 13.80 -4.53 -16.33
CA PHE A 74 14.30 -4.01 -15.07
C PHE A 74 13.47 -2.80 -14.59
N LEU A 75 13.23 -2.73 -13.29
CA LEU A 75 12.45 -1.64 -12.70
C LEU A 75 13.05 -0.26 -13.01
N ARG A 76 14.39 -0.15 -13.00
CA ARG A 76 15.08 1.10 -13.37
C ARG A 76 14.80 1.58 -14.78
N ASP A 77 14.59 0.66 -15.73
CA ASP A 77 14.40 1.00 -17.14
C ASP A 77 13.03 1.61 -17.37
N ILE A 78 12.04 1.24 -16.57
CA ILE A 78 10.66 1.73 -16.65
C ILE A 78 10.33 2.80 -15.59
N TYR A 79 11.28 3.14 -14.71
CA TYR A 79 11.07 4.11 -13.64
C TYR A 79 10.49 5.44 -14.13
N SER A 80 11.04 6.01 -15.21
CA SER A 80 10.54 7.27 -15.76
C SER A 80 9.10 7.16 -16.25
N GLU A 81 8.72 6.00 -16.83
CA GLU A 81 7.33 5.75 -17.24
C GLU A 81 6.39 5.66 -16.04
N ILE A 82 6.84 5.04 -14.94
CA ILE A 82 6.06 4.94 -13.70
C ILE A 82 5.82 6.34 -13.13
N VAL A 83 6.87 7.17 -13.01
CA VAL A 83 6.77 8.52 -12.48
C VAL A 83 5.86 9.40 -13.34
N GLU A 84 6.02 9.35 -14.66
CA GLU A 84 5.16 10.07 -15.60
C GLU A 84 3.69 9.60 -15.51
N PHE A 85 3.48 8.29 -15.40
CA PHE A 85 2.13 7.74 -15.28
C PHE A 85 1.47 8.15 -13.96
N LEU A 86 2.19 8.14 -12.86
CA LEU A 86 1.69 8.61 -11.57
C LEU A 86 1.39 10.11 -11.60
N GLY A 87 2.29 10.93 -12.16
CA GLY A 87 2.15 12.39 -12.13
C GLY A 87 1.84 12.90 -10.73
N ASP A 88 0.90 13.83 -10.62
CA ASP A 88 0.42 14.39 -9.34
C ASP A 88 -0.86 13.69 -8.83
N CYS A 89 -1.20 12.51 -9.38
CA CYS A 89 -2.41 11.80 -9.01
C CYS A 89 -2.34 11.25 -7.58
N ASP A 90 -3.47 11.24 -6.90
CA ASP A 90 -3.67 10.39 -5.72
C ASP A 90 -3.57 8.91 -6.13
N VAL A 91 -3.36 8.04 -5.16
CA VAL A 91 -3.13 6.61 -5.38
C VAL A 91 -4.21 5.78 -4.69
N LEU A 92 -4.59 4.66 -5.30
CA LEU A 92 -5.53 3.69 -4.77
C LEU A 92 -4.91 2.29 -4.74
N THR A 93 -5.13 1.57 -3.65
CA THR A 93 -4.72 0.17 -3.50
C THR A 93 -5.81 -0.64 -2.80
N TYR A 94 -5.62 -1.96 -2.74
CA TYR A 94 -6.41 -2.85 -1.87
C TYR A 94 -5.49 -3.57 -0.88
N ASN A 95 -5.48 -3.17 0.39
CA ASN A 95 -4.54 -3.60 1.44
C ASN A 95 -3.06 -3.24 1.13
N GLY A 96 -2.83 -2.37 0.18
CA GLY A 96 -1.50 -2.01 -0.30
C GLY A 96 -0.67 -1.23 0.72
N ASN A 97 -1.31 -0.60 1.70
CA ASN A 97 -0.63 0.05 2.82
C ASN A 97 0.25 -0.93 3.63
N ASN A 98 -0.12 -2.20 3.64
CA ASN A 98 0.60 -3.24 4.35
C ASN A 98 1.46 -4.10 3.43
N PHE A 99 1.36 -3.94 2.10
CA PHE A 99 2.04 -4.79 1.13
C PHE A 99 2.63 -4.00 -0.04
N ASP A 100 1.84 -3.62 -1.03
CA ASP A 100 2.27 -3.07 -2.33
C ASP A 100 3.15 -1.84 -2.21
N VAL A 101 2.75 -0.89 -1.37
CA VAL A 101 3.48 0.37 -1.15
C VAL A 101 4.85 0.10 -0.55
N GLY A 102 4.93 -0.85 0.38
CA GLY A 102 6.18 -1.25 1.02
C GLY A 102 7.15 -1.91 0.04
N PHE A 103 6.66 -2.77 -0.84
CA PHE A 103 7.48 -3.39 -1.89
C PHE A 103 7.98 -2.37 -2.90
N LEU A 104 7.10 -1.53 -3.45
CA LEU A 104 7.49 -0.50 -4.41
C LEU A 104 8.52 0.47 -3.81
N TYR A 105 8.31 0.89 -2.57
CA TYR A 105 9.26 1.74 -1.86
C TYR A 105 10.63 1.08 -1.70
N ASN A 106 10.68 -0.17 -1.23
CA ASN A 106 11.96 -0.84 -0.97
C ASN A 106 12.73 -1.12 -2.26
N ASP A 107 12.07 -1.65 -3.29
CA ASP A 107 12.75 -1.95 -4.56
C ASP A 107 13.29 -0.68 -5.24
N LEU A 108 12.54 0.42 -5.20
CA LEU A 108 13.04 1.71 -5.71
C LEU A 108 14.20 2.25 -4.86
N LYS A 109 14.10 2.18 -3.55
CA LYS A 109 15.15 2.63 -2.63
C LYS A 109 16.46 1.87 -2.82
N GLU A 110 16.41 0.55 -3.02
CA GLU A 110 17.60 -0.26 -3.32
C GLU A 110 18.29 0.19 -4.62
N LEU A 111 17.53 0.72 -5.56
CA LEU A 111 18.06 1.27 -6.82
C LEU A 111 18.51 2.73 -6.70
N GLY A 112 18.34 3.38 -5.53
CA GLY A 112 18.58 4.80 -5.34
C GLY A 112 17.58 5.69 -6.08
N LEU A 113 16.37 5.18 -6.33
CA LEU A 113 15.25 5.87 -6.98
C LEU A 113 14.20 6.24 -5.94
N GLU A 114 13.48 7.35 -6.19
CA GLU A 114 12.48 7.86 -5.26
C GLU A 114 11.18 8.17 -5.98
N ILE A 115 10.04 7.82 -5.37
CA ILE A 115 8.72 8.31 -5.75
C ILE A 115 8.26 9.29 -4.68
N ASP A 116 7.64 10.38 -5.10
CA ASP A 116 6.99 11.31 -4.19
C ASP A 116 5.79 10.65 -3.52
N PHE A 117 5.87 10.50 -2.20
CA PHE A 117 4.82 9.98 -1.35
C PHE A 117 3.97 11.10 -0.70
N ASP A 118 4.22 12.39 -1.00
CA ASP A 118 3.37 13.50 -0.53
C ASP A 118 2.08 13.61 -1.36
N ARG A 119 1.31 12.53 -1.34
CA ARG A 119 0.01 12.39 -2.00
C ARG A 119 -0.94 11.55 -1.16
N THR A 120 -2.24 11.58 -1.47
CA THR A 120 -3.21 10.74 -0.77
C THR A 120 -3.15 9.31 -1.28
N PHE A 121 -3.07 8.36 -0.34
CA PHE A 121 -3.18 6.92 -0.62
C PHE A 121 -4.51 6.42 -0.08
N TYR A 122 -5.42 6.10 -0.96
CA TYR A 122 -6.67 5.43 -0.64
C TYR A 122 -6.42 3.93 -0.57
N ASP A 123 -6.96 3.27 0.46
CA ASP A 123 -6.91 1.82 0.60
C ASP A 123 -8.33 1.28 0.78
N ALA A 124 -8.86 0.67 -0.28
CA ALA A 124 -10.22 0.16 -0.30
C ALA A 124 -10.45 -0.96 0.73
N TYR A 125 -9.40 -1.71 1.11
CA TYR A 125 -9.47 -2.68 2.18
C TYR A 125 -9.78 -2.03 3.54
N VAL A 126 -9.22 -0.86 3.84
CA VAL A 126 -9.44 -0.17 5.13
C VAL A 126 -10.91 0.20 5.28
N ILE A 127 -11.56 0.60 4.18
CA ILE A 127 -12.99 0.93 4.16
C ILE A 127 -13.83 -0.32 4.49
N GLU A 128 -13.51 -1.46 3.89
CA GLU A 128 -14.25 -2.71 4.07
C GLU A 128 -13.89 -3.48 5.34
N ALA A 129 -12.66 -3.36 5.83
CA ALA A 129 -12.19 -4.08 7.03
C ALA A 129 -13.05 -3.82 8.28
N LYS A 130 -13.80 -2.74 8.27
CA LYS A 130 -14.75 -2.38 9.33
C LYS A 130 -16.08 -3.15 9.24
N ARG A 131 -16.39 -3.86 8.15
CA ARG A 131 -17.74 -4.37 7.88
C ARG A 131 -17.89 -5.88 7.59
N TYR A 132 -17.02 -6.50 6.75
CA TYR A 132 -17.23 -7.89 6.24
C TYR A 132 -15.95 -8.65 5.86
N SER A 133 -16.08 -9.80 5.15
CA SER A 133 -14.96 -10.59 4.62
C SER A 133 -14.04 -9.72 3.74
N ARG A 134 -12.72 -9.91 3.90
CA ARG A 134 -11.70 -8.92 3.55
C ARG A 134 -10.92 -9.22 2.27
N THR A 135 -11.29 -10.26 1.52
CA THR A 135 -10.64 -10.53 0.23
C THR A 135 -11.23 -9.66 -0.87
N LEU A 136 -10.40 -9.20 -1.80
CA LEU A 136 -10.85 -8.40 -2.94
C LEU A 136 -11.98 -9.10 -3.71
N SER A 137 -11.86 -10.41 -3.96
CA SER A 137 -12.89 -11.21 -4.64
C SER A 137 -14.23 -11.21 -3.90
N SER A 138 -14.21 -11.32 -2.55
CA SER A 138 -15.45 -11.28 -1.74
C SER A 138 -16.09 -9.89 -1.77
N VAL A 139 -15.28 -8.84 -1.69
CA VAL A 139 -15.76 -7.45 -1.72
C VAL A 139 -16.27 -7.08 -3.12
N TYR A 140 -15.55 -7.47 -4.16
CA TYR A 140 -15.97 -7.28 -5.55
C TYR A 140 -17.31 -7.95 -5.81
N LYS A 141 -17.47 -9.23 -5.42
CA LYS A 141 -18.73 -9.96 -5.55
C LYS A 141 -19.87 -9.31 -4.77
N LYS A 142 -19.60 -8.79 -3.57
CA LYS A 142 -20.59 -8.07 -2.75
C LYS A 142 -21.16 -6.86 -3.50
N TYR A 143 -20.30 -6.05 -4.10
CA TYR A 143 -20.70 -4.81 -4.76
C TYR A 143 -21.25 -5.01 -6.16
N THR A 144 -20.68 -5.92 -6.93
CA THR A 144 -21.03 -6.11 -8.35
C THR A 144 -22.00 -7.27 -8.60
N GLY A 145 -22.14 -8.18 -7.64
CA GLY A 145 -22.86 -9.46 -7.80
C GLY A 145 -22.11 -10.49 -8.67
N LYS A 146 -20.90 -10.17 -9.17
CA LYS A 146 -20.10 -11.01 -10.08
C LYS A 146 -18.93 -11.63 -9.36
N ASP A 147 -18.48 -12.80 -9.82
CA ASP A 147 -17.20 -13.35 -9.39
C ASP A 147 -16.06 -12.61 -10.09
N LEU A 148 -14.94 -12.40 -9.38
CA LEU A 148 -13.73 -11.81 -9.94
C LEU A 148 -13.00 -12.87 -10.77
N GLU A 149 -13.05 -12.72 -12.08
CA GLU A 149 -12.29 -13.56 -13.01
C GLU A 149 -10.81 -13.14 -12.97
N SER A 150 -9.90 -14.11 -13.09
CA SER A 150 -8.45 -13.87 -13.07
C SER A 150 -7.94 -13.20 -11.79
N ALA A 151 -8.53 -13.51 -10.63
CA ALA A 151 -7.95 -13.11 -9.34
C ALA A 151 -6.48 -13.54 -9.26
N HIS A 152 -5.63 -12.66 -8.67
CA HIS A 152 -4.16 -12.79 -8.63
C HIS A 152 -3.45 -12.53 -9.96
N ASP A 153 -4.12 -11.84 -10.90
CA ASP A 153 -3.47 -11.07 -11.95
C ASP A 153 -3.51 -9.59 -11.54
N ALA A 154 -2.36 -8.96 -11.46
CA ALA A 154 -2.25 -7.61 -10.92
C ALA A 154 -3.09 -6.57 -11.67
N LEU A 155 -3.28 -6.70 -12.98
CA LEU A 155 -4.15 -5.77 -13.72
C LEU A 155 -5.63 -6.04 -13.42
N ALA A 156 -6.05 -7.31 -13.38
CA ALA A 156 -7.42 -7.67 -13.05
C ALA A 156 -7.79 -7.20 -11.63
N ASP A 157 -6.91 -7.40 -10.66
CA ASP A 157 -7.09 -6.96 -9.28
C ASP A 157 -7.08 -5.43 -9.16
N THR A 158 -6.22 -4.73 -9.90
CA THR A 158 -6.24 -3.27 -9.97
C THR A 158 -7.57 -2.73 -10.51
N LEU A 159 -8.09 -3.30 -11.59
CA LEU A 159 -9.38 -2.89 -12.16
C LEU A 159 -10.57 -3.21 -11.23
N ALA A 160 -10.54 -4.38 -10.59
CA ALA A 160 -11.53 -4.75 -9.58
C ALA A 160 -11.51 -3.80 -8.38
N THR A 161 -10.32 -3.34 -7.96
CA THR A 161 -10.16 -2.35 -6.88
C THR A 161 -10.83 -1.02 -7.22
N ILE A 162 -10.71 -0.54 -8.46
CA ILE A 162 -11.39 0.68 -8.93
C ILE A 162 -12.91 0.52 -8.83
N GLU A 163 -13.45 -0.61 -9.29
CA GLU A 163 -14.89 -0.87 -9.24
C GLU A 163 -15.42 -0.96 -7.81
N VAL A 164 -14.69 -1.61 -6.90
CA VAL A 164 -14.99 -1.63 -5.47
C VAL A 164 -14.99 -0.23 -4.90
N PHE A 165 -13.96 0.57 -5.16
CA PHE A 165 -13.83 1.93 -4.66
C PHE A 165 -14.96 2.84 -5.13
N LYS A 166 -15.36 2.74 -6.39
CA LYS A 166 -16.52 3.44 -6.95
C LYS A 166 -17.80 3.19 -6.14
N HIS A 167 -18.08 1.94 -5.79
CA HIS A 167 -19.24 1.59 -4.96
C HIS A 167 -19.12 2.12 -3.54
N GLN A 168 -17.91 2.05 -2.94
CA GLN A 168 -17.66 2.56 -1.59
C GLN A 168 -17.89 4.08 -1.50
N ILE A 169 -17.43 4.84 -2.50
CA ILE A 169 -17.69 6.30 -2.58
C ILE A 169 -19.17 6.59 -2.75
N ALA A 170 -19.91 5.81 -3.57
CA ALA A 170 -21.33 5.99 -3.77
C ALA A 170 -22.17 5.68 -2.51
N GLU A 171 -21.69 4.82 -1.62
CA GLU A 171 -22.36 4.48 -0.34
C GLU A 171 -21.95 5.39 0.82
N SER A 172 -20.99 6.28 0.64
CA SER A 172 -20.44 7.14 1.69
C SER A 172 -20.83 8.59 1.45
N ASP A 173 -21.43 9.24 2.45
CA ASP A 173 -21.75 10.68 2.40
C ASP A 173 -20.49 11.55 2.46
N GLU A 174 -19.37 11.04 3.03
CA GLU A 174 -18.06 11.68 3.06
C GLU A 174 -16.95 10.64 3.12
N VAL A 175 -15.95 10.75 2.22
CA VAL A 175 -14.65 10.08 2.34
C VAL A 175 -13.68 11.11 2.88
N ASP A 176 -13.32 10.99 4.15
CA ASP A 176 -12.29 11.83 4.75
C ASP A 176 -10.91 11.38 4.23
N ALA A 177 -10.34 12.16 3.31
CA ALA A 177 -9.02 11.88 2.73
C ALA A 177 -7.92 11.77 3.80
N GLU A 178 -8.06 12.47 4.93
CA GLU A 178 -7.10 12.40 6.05
C GLU A 178 -7.11 11.02 6.74
N GLU A 179 -8.22 10.28 6.72
CA GLU A 179 -8.26 8.90 7.24
C GLU A 179 -7.39 7.93 6.43
N PHE A 180 -7.06 8.26 5.18
CA PHE A 180 -6.38 7.40 4.22
C PHE A 180 -4.97 7.85 3.87
N LYS A 181 -4.53 9.00 4.40
CA LYS A 181 -3.19 9.53 4.12
C LYS A 181 -2.12 8.60 4.68
N ILE A 182 -1.33 8.01 3.80
CA ILE A 182 -0.08 7.33 4.17
C ILE A 182 1.02 8.37 4.13
N ILE A 183 1.77 8.42 5.21
CA ILE A 183 2.95 9.28 5.29
C ILE A 183 4.16 8.37 5.32
N SER A 184 4.84 8.21 4.24
CA SER A 184 6.03 7.38 4.04
C SER A 184 6.00 5.99 4.72
N PRO A 185 6.32 4.90 4.01
CA PRO A 185 6.44 3.56 4.60
C PRO A 185 7.44 3.46 5.76
N GLU A 186 8.43 4.38 5.83
CA GLU A 186 9.39 4.48 6.94
C GLU A 186 8.80 5.15 8.19
N SER A 187 7.67 5.85 8.06
CA SER A 187 7.07 6.54 9.20
C SER A 187 6.32 5.56 10.09
N PHE A 188 6.86 5.29 11.27
CA PHE A 188 6.15 4.54 12.31
C PHE A 188 5.01 5.36 12.94
N ILE A 189 5.12 6.69 12.90
CA ILE A 189 4.17 7.60 13.54
C ILE A 189 3.91 8.81 12.66
N ILE A 190 2.71 9.37 12.78
CA ILE A 190 2.29 10.62 12.14
C ILE A 190 1.67 11.56 13.16
N ARG A 191 1.75 12.85 12.89
CA ARG A 191 1.01 13.88 13.63
C ARG A 191 -0.22 14.28 12.81
N MET A 192 -1.39 14.08 13.40
CA MET A 192 -2.67 14.50 12.82
C MET A 192 -2.85 16.02 12.96
N ASP A 193 -3.74 16.62 12.18
CA ASP A 193 -4.03 18.07 12.20
C ASP A 193 -4.54 18.56 13.55
N ASP A 194 -5.24 17.69 14.30
CA ASP A 194 -5.66 17.96 15.68
C ASP A 194 -4.53 17.84 16.72
N GLY A 195 -3.28 17.64 16.27
CA GLY A 195 -2.08 17.54 17.09
C GLY A 195 -1.84 16.17 17.73
N ARG A 196 -2.76 15.19 17.57
CA ARG A 196 -2.52 13.82 18.06
C ARG A 196 -1.37 13.17 17.29
N VAL A 197 -0.56 12.38 17.97
CA VAL A 197 0.42 11.50 17.34
C VAL A 197 -0.09 10.06 17.39
N VAL A 198 -0.21 9.46 16.23
CA VAL A 198 -0.75 8.12 16.04
C VAL A 198 0.25 7.23 15.31
N PHE A 199 0.11 5.91 15.40
CA PHE A 199 0.87 5.00 14.55
C PHE A 199 0.41 5.14 13.09
N ALA A 200 1.36 5.27 12.17
CA ALA A 200 1.09 5.42 10.75
C ALA A 200 0.55 4.12 10.14
N ASN A 201 1.22 3.01 10.44
CA ASN A 201 1.03 1.73 9.81
C ASN A 201 1.01 0.57 10.81
N GLY A 202 0.71 -0.63 10.34
CA GLY A 202 0.81 -1.87 11.11
C GLY A 202 -0.37 -2.12 12.06
N LYS A 203 -0.15 -3.04 13.01
CA LYS A 203 -1.15 -3.55 13.97
C LYS A 203 -1.95 -2.47 14.70
N TYR A 204 -1.34 -1.31 14.92
CA TYR A 204 -1.91 -0.19 15.66
C TYR A 204 -2.07 1.07 14.80
N SER A 205 -2.19 0.92 13.48
CA SER A 205 -2.45 2.04 12.58
C SER A 205 -3.61 2.91 13.10
N ARG A 206 -3.40 4.23 13.04
CA ARG A 206 -4.33 5.28 13.54
C ARG A 206 -4.62 5.28 15.04
N LYS A 207 -4.03 4.37 15.83
CA LYS A 207 -4.15 4.41 17.28
C LYS A 207 -3.16 5.40 17.89
N LYS A 208 -3.61 6.14 18.91
CA LYS A 208 -2.78 7.11 19.62
C LYS A 208 -1.56 6.42 20.25
N VAL A 209 -0.39 6.99 20.02
CA VAL A 209 0.90 6.44 20.48
C VAL A 209 0.91 6.21 21.99
N SER A 210 0.44 7.19 22.77
CA SER A 210 0.40 7.07 24.24
C SER A 210 -0.47 5.92 24.76
N ASP A 211 -1.55 5.59 24.03
CA ASP A 211 -2.44 4.48 24.39
C ASP A 211 -1.78 3.13 24.10
N VAL A 212 -1.13 3.01 22.93
CA VAL A 212 -0.42 1.78 22.55
C VAL A 212 0.77 1.53 23.47
N CYS A 213 1.48 2.58 23.90
CA CYS A 213 2.56 2.45 24.87
C CYS A 213 2.11 1.79 26.20
N LYS A 214 0.88 2.04 26.62
CA LYS A 214 0.29 1.43 27.81
C LYS A 214 -0.22 0.02 27.55
N MET A 215 -0.85 -0.17 26.39
CA MET A 215 -1.58 -1.39 26.04
C MET A 215 -0.66 -2.53 25.59
N ASP A 216 0.39 -2.24 24.84
CA ASP A 216 1.32 -3.24 24.29
C ASP A 216 2.79 -2.76 24.32
N PRO A 217 3.44 -2.81 25.51
CA PRO A 217 4.87 -2.47 25.62
C PRO A 217 5.79 -3.33 24.75
N GLY A 218 5.37 -4.57 24.45
CA GLY A 218 6.12 -5.47 23.57
C GLY A 218 6.21 -4.95 22.13
N TYR A 219 5.11 -4.43 21.61
CA TYR A 219 5.08 -3.78 20.30
C TYR A 219 5.96 -2.52 20.28
N ILE A 220 5.92 -1.70 21.33
CA ILE A 220 6.77 -0.51 21.42
C ILE A 220 8.25 -0.88 21.42
N LYS A 221 8.64 -1.97 22.12
CA LYS A 221 10.01 -2.46 22.12
C LYS A 221 10.44 -2.88 20.70
N TRP A 222 9.56 -3.55 19.97
CA TRP A 222 9.81 -3.91 18.57
C TRP A 222 9.94 -2.66 17.68
N VAL A 223 9.02 -1.68 17.80
CA VAL A 223 9.12 -0.40 17.08
C VAL A 223 10.46 0.27 17.36
N PHE A 224 10.91 0.33 18.61
CA PHE A 224 12.19 0.94 18.99
C PHE A 224 13.41 0.24 18.36
N SER A 225 13.32 -1.06 18.10
CA SER A 225 14.39 -1.79 17.42
C SER A 225 14.45 -1.51 15.91
N ASN A 226 13.37 -0.95 15.33
CA ASN A 226 13.21 -0.82 13.88
C ASN A 226 12.96 0.64 13.41
N CYS A 227 12.93 1.62 14.30
CA CYS A 227 12.69 3.02 13.94
C CYS A 227 13.87 3.94 14.21
N SER A 228 13.82 5.15 13.65
CA SER A 228 14.84 6.18 13.84
C SER A 228 14.87 6.72 15.28
N GLU A 229 16.00 7.30 15.69
CA GLU A 229 16.13 7.96 17.00
C GLU A 229 15.15 9.14 17.18
N ILE A 230 14.79 9.82 16.08
CA ILE A 230 13.77 10.88 16.09
C ILE A 230 12.40 10.30 16.44
N THR A 231 12.03 9.20 15.80
CA THR A 231 10.77 8.48 16.08
C THR A 231 10.72 8.01 17.55
N LYS A 232 11.79 7.41 18.07
CA LYS A 232 11.88 7.00 19.48
C LYS A 232 11.65 8.17 20.43
N LYS A 233 12.32 9.31 20.19
CA LYS A 233 12.16 10.52 21.01
C LYS A 233 10.73 11.06 20.96
N THR A 234 10.09 11.04 19.80
CA THR A 234 8.70 11.48 19.64
C THR A 234 7.74 10.56 20.39
N ILE A 235 7.88 9.24 20.26
CA ILE A 235 7.06 8.26 21.00
C ILE A 235 7.20 8.48 22.52
N MET A 236 8.41 8.65 23.01
CA MET A 236 8.66 8.90 24.43
C MET A 236 8.06 10.24 24.89
N ALA A 237 8.17 11.29 24.08
CA ALA A 237 7.58 12.58 24.40
C ALA A 237 6.06 12.50 24.52
N GLU A 238 5.39 11.81 23.58
CA GLU A 238 3.93 11.62 23.63
C GLU A 238 3.50 10.75 24.83
N TYR A 239 4.28 9.72 25.15
CA TYR A 239 4.01 8.91 26.34
C TYR A 239 4.07 9.74 27.64
N TYR A 240 5.10 10.59 27.80
CA TYR A 240 5.27 11.41 29.02
C TYR A 240 4.33 12.62 29.08
N LYS A 241 3.77 13.11 27.99
CA LYS A 241 2.69 14.12 28.04
C LYS A 241 1.49 13.62 28.84
N ASP A 242 1.10 12.36 28.60
CA ASP A 242 -0.06 11.76 29.26
C ASP A 242 0.32 11.04 30.58
N ASN A 243 1.62 10.93 30.89
CA ASN A 243 2.16 10.25 32.07
C ASN A 243 3.37 11.04 32.60
N PRO A 244 3.16 12.24 33.18
CA PRO A 244 4.26 13.04 33.70
C PRO A 244 5.00 12.27 34.80
N LYS A 245 6.35 12.29 34.74
CA LYS A 245 7.17 11.72 35.82
C LYS A 245 6.79 12.40 37.13
N LYS A 246 6.36 11.61 38.12
CA LYS A 246 6.19 12.08 39.49
C LYS A 246 7.54 12.41 40.10
#